data_b604ca5c9b7e2a41d2f8921500a35971
#
_entry.id   b604ca5c9b7e2a41d2f8921500a35971
#
_cell.length_a   1.000
_cell.length_b   1.000
_cell.length_c   1.000
_cell.angle_alpha   90.00
_cell.angle_beta   90.00
_cell.angle_gamma   90.00
#
_symmetry.space_group_name_H-M   'P 1'
#
loop_
_entity.id
_entity.type
_entity.pdbx_description
1 polymer ?
#
loop_
_entity_poly.entity_id
_entity_poly.type
_entity_poly.pdbx_seq_one_letter_code
_entity_poly.pdbx_strand_id
1 'polypeptide(L)'
;MRDTLGIFRRKKMGFEEKLNRMYQEIANKINEMIPAEWEQVYTMAYINEESEEVFFNYTTPGSDDLHYYTAIPEDYSVSEKIFDELLDELYESFEKLRDLFKEENQEPWTSCEFDFTNEGKLNVSFDYIDWKNSEFGPLAREYYYEYKKFGILPEKEYAINKVKKVEQFIKEQEKEQNEVEGD
;
A
#
# COMPACT_ATOMS: atom_id res chain seq x y z
N MET A 1 16.82 -51.02 22.40
CA MET A 1 16.94 -49.59 22.27
C MET A 1 16.41 -49.20 20.89
N ARG A 2 15.25 -48.55 20.83
CA ARG A 2 14.67 -48.07 19.59
C ARG A 2 14.70 -46.55 19.66
N ASP A 3 15.56 -45.98 18.81
CA ASP A 3 15.66 -44.53 18.62
C ASP A 3 14.37 -43.99 17.94
N THR A 4 13.57 -43.32 18.74
CA THR A 4 12.41 -42.62 18.24
C THR A 4 12.87 -41.19 17.87
N LEU A 5 13.45 -41.01 16.68
CA LEU A 5 13.68 -39.72 16.08
C LEU A 5 12.31 -39.14 15.72
N GLY A 6 11.79 -38.30 16.61
CA GLY A 6 10.62 -37.48 16.38
C GLY A 6 10.91 -36.47 15.27
N ILE A 7 10.52 -36.80 14.04
CA ILE A 7 10.55 -35.86 12.93
C ILE A 7 9.48 -34.81 13.24
N PHE A 8 9.90 -33.68 13.83
CA PHE A 8 9.06 -32.47 13.86
C PHE A 8 8.83 -32.01 12.42
N ARG A 9 7.76 -32.51 11.81
CA ARG A 9 7.23 -31.87 10.58
C ARG A 9 6.82 -30.46 10.97
N ARG A 10 7.64 -29.45 10.64
CA ARG A 10 7.21 -28.05 10.66
C ARG A 10 5.95 -27.97 9.80
N LYS A 11 4.82 -27.67 10.43
CA LYS A 11 3.57 -27.42 9.72
C LYS A 11 3.82 -26.28 8.74
N LYS A 12 3.63 -26.52 7.44
CA LYS A 12 3.79 -25.48 6.42
C LYS A 12 2.75 -24.38 6.72
N MET A 13 3.21 -23.15 6.85
CA MET A 13 2.36 -21.98 7.12
C MET A 13 1.37 -21.79 5.98
N GLY A 14 0.09 -21.59 6.27
CA GLY A 14 -0.93 -21.33 5.26
C GLY A 14 -0.79 -19.92 4.67
N PHE A 15 -1.47 -19.68 3.54
CA PHE A 15 -1.43 -18.38 2.85
C PHE A 15 -1.89 -17.23 3.76
N GLU A 16 -3.03 -17.38 4.44
CA GLU A 16 -3.55 -16.38 5.37
C GLU A 16 -2.58 -16.06 6.52
N GLU A 17 -1.90 -17.07 7.06
CA GLU A 17 -0.93 -16.90 8.13
C GLU A 17 0.30 -16.11 7.63
N LYS A 18 0.74 -16.37 6.39
CA LYS A 18 1.80 -15.62 5.73
C LYS A 18 1.40 -14.17 5.48
N LEU A 19 0.17 -13.93 4.98
CA LEU A 19 -0.38 -12.59 4.78
C LEU A 19 -0.39 -11.80 6.08
N ASN A 20 -0.96 -12.36 7.14
CA ASN A 20 -1.04 -11.69 8.44
C ASN A 20 0.34 -11.31 8.99
N ARG A 21 1.34 -12.16 8.80
CA ARG A 21 2.72 -11.86 9.17
C ARG A 21 3.27 -10.67 8.38
N MET A 22 3.07 -10.65 7.06
CA MET A 22 3.52 -9.55 6.21
C MET A 22 2.80 -8.25 6.54
N TYR A 23 1.51 -8.30 6.84
CA TYR A 23 0.77 -7.12 7.29
C TYR A 23 1.33 -6.53 8.58
N GLN A 24 1.72 -7.37 9.54
CA GLN A 24 2.39 -6.90 10.75
C GLN A 24 3.76 -6.29 10.47
N GLU A 25 4.54 -6.89 9.57
CA GLU A 25 5.85 -6.38 9.16
C GLU A 25 5.72 -4.99 8.51
N ILE A 26 4.76 -4.80 7.59
CA ILE A 26 4.47 -3.51 6.94
C ILE A 26 4.02 -2.46 7.96
N ALA A 27 3.05 -2.79 8.82
CA ALA A 27 2.56 -1.86 9.84
C ALA A 27 3.67 -1.44 10.82
N ASN A 28 4.51 -2.37 11.25
CA ASN A 28 5.65 -2.08 12.11
C ASN A 28 6.67 -1.18 11.41
N LYS A 29 6.93 -1.40 10.12
CA LYS A 29 7.86 -0.56 9.34
C LYS A 29 7.36 0.88 9.24
N ILE A 30 6.08 1.08 8.93
CA ILE A 30 5.48 2.42 8.88
C ILE A 30 5.49 3.07 10.27
N ASN A 31 5.16 2.31 11.32
CA ASN A 31 5.24 2.82 12.70
C ASN A 31 6.67 3.27 13.09
N GLU A 32 7.70 2.57 12.61
CA GLU A 32 9.11 2.96 12.82
C GLU A 32 9.47 4.27 12.13
N MET A 33 8.85 4.54 10.98
CA MET A 33 9.08 5.75 10.19
C MET A 33 8.45 7.01 10.78
N ILE A 34 7.37 6.87 11.59
CA ILE A 34 6.65 8.01 12.17
C ILE A 34 7.20 8.31 13.58
N PRO A 35 7.94 9.41 13.79
CA PRO A 35 8.58 9.72 15.07
C PRO A 35 7.66 10.43 16.09
N ALA A 36 6.34 10.32 15.92
CA ALA A 36 5.32 10.95 16.74
C ALA A 36 4.23 9.95 17.13
N GLU A 37 3.39 10.33 18.10
CA GLU A 37 2.15 9.60 18.32
C GLU A 37 1.20 9.83 17.13
N TRP A 38 0.64 8.76 16.61
CA TRP A 38 -0.30 8.77 15.50
C TRP A 38 -1.57 8.00 15.88
N GLU A 39 -2.68 8.29 15.20
CA GLU A 39 -3.97 7.65 15.46
C GLU A 39 -4.38 6.74 14.30
N GLN A 40 -4.28 7.24 13.08
CA GLN A 40 -4.64 6.54 11.85
C GLN A 40 -3.53 6.69 10.81
N VAL A 41 -3.24 5.62 10.11
CA VAL A 41 -2.34 5.60 8.95
C VAL A 41 -3.11 5.16 7.73
N TYR A 42 -2.88 5.85 6.61
CA TYR A 42 -3.45 5.58 5.29
C TYR A 42 -2.29 5.35 4.32
N THR A 43 -2.19 4.17 3.78
CA THR A 43 -1.08 3.81 2.88
C THR A 43 -1.62 3.35 1.54
N MET A 44 -0.94 3.74 0.48
CA MET A 44 -1.20 3.30 -0.88
C MET A 44 0.08 2.81 -1.53
N ALA A 45 0.04 1.63 -2.12
CA ALA A 45 1.12 1.05 -2.89
C ALA A 45 0.67 0.77 -4.32
N TYR A 46 1.47 1.16 -5.31
CA TYR A 46 1.35 0.78 -6.72
C TYR A 46 2.61 0.04 -7.12
N ILE A 47 2.51 -1.24 -7.45
CA ILE A 47 3.67 -2.08 -7.75
C ILE A 47 3.40 -2.92 -9.00
N ASN A 48 4.33 -2.85 -9.94
CA ASN A 48 4.38 -3.75 -11.10
C ASN A 48 5.83 -4.17 -11.38
N GLU A 49 6.08 -4.83 -12.50
CA GLU A 49 7.41 -5.35 -12.85
C GLU A 49 8.45 -4.27 -13.20
N GLU A 50 8.03 -3.03 -13.43
CA GLU A 50 8.89 -1.93 -13.92
C GLU A 50 8.94 -0.74 -12.97
N SER A 51 7.99 -0.64 -12.04
CA SER A 51 7.88 0.49 -11.13
C SER A 51 7.24 0.12 -9.81
N GLU A 52 7.67 0.81 -8.78
CA GLU A 52 7.13 0.76 -7.44
C GLU A 52 6.88 2.19 -6.94
N GLU A 53 5.79 2.36 -6.24
CA GLU A 53 5.41 3.59 -5.58
C GLU A 53 4.68 3.24 -4.30
N VAL A 54 5.16 3.71 -3.17
CA VAL A 54 4.48 3.58 -1.88
C VAL A 54 4.50 4.92 -1.19
N PHE A 55 3.36 5.37 -0.72
CA PHE A 55 3.26 6.58 0.09
C PHE A 55 2.25 6.38 1.22
N PHE A 56 2.40 7.14 2.28
CA PHE A 56 1.45 7.12 3.37
C PHE A 56 1.23 8.50 3.97
N ASN A 57 0.04 8.67 4.53
CA ASN A 57 -0.35 9.81 5.31
C ASN A 57 -0.83 9.32 6.68
N TYR A 58 -0.76 10.17 7.69
CA TYR A 58 -1.23 9.80 9.02
C TYR A 58 -1.90 10.97 9.72
N THR A 59 -2.69 10.67 10.75
CA THR A 59 -3.27 11.66 11.65
C THR A 59 -2.66 11.50 13.04
N THR A 60 -2.69 12.58 13.81
CA THR A 60 -2.25 12.59 15.21
C THR A 60 -3.45 12.52 16.16
N PRO A 61 -3.29 12.06 17.41
CA PRO A 61 -4.39 11.92 18.34
C PRO A 61 -5.19 13.19 18.53
N GLY A 62 -6.50 13.09 18.29
CA GLY A 62 -7.43 14.20 18.46
C GLY A 62 -7.44 15.24 17.32
N SER A 63 -6.80 14.96 16.19
CA SER A 63 -6.83 15.80 14.99
C SER A 63 -7.09 14.96 13.74
N ASP A 64 -7.93 15.47 12.85
CA ASP A 64 -8.17 14.89 11.52
C ASP A 64 -7.21 15.47 10.45
N ASP A 65 -6.26 16.33 10.85
CA ASP A 65 -5.28 16.90 9.94
C ASP A 65 -4.35 15.82 9.41
N LEU A 66 -4.20 15.75 8.08
CA LEU A 66 -3.31 14.82 7.42
C LEU A 66 -1.86 15.31 7.47
N HIS A 67 -0.99 14.45 7.93
CA HIS A 67 0.46 14.61 7.87
C HIS A 67 1.00 13.73 6.75
N TYR A 68 1.83 14.30 5.88
CA TYR A 68 2.41 13.61 4.74
C TYR A 68 3.76 13.00 5.10
N TYR A 69 4.00 11.75 4.69
CA TYR A 69 5.28 11.06 4.98
C TYR A 69 6.51 11.85 4.51
N THR A 70 6.40 12.58 3.40
CA THR A 70 7.48 13.39 2.84
C THR A 70 7.90 14.56 3.72
N ALA A 71 7.05 15.01 4.64
CA ALA A 71 7.34 16.10 5.57
C ALA A 71 8.08 15.60 6.84
N ILE A 72 8.10 14.30 7.11
CA ILE A 72 8.69 13.73 8.33
C ILE A 72 10.16 14.15 8.56
N PRO A 73 11.06 14.11 7.55
CA PRO A 73 12.46 14.51 7.76
C PRO A 73 12.60 15.94 8.24
N GLU A 74 11.85 16.88 7.65
CA GLU A 74 11.88 18.30 8.02
C GLU A 74 11.18 18.55 9.37
N ASP A 75 9.94 18.06 9.53
CA ASP A 75 9.11 18.33 10.71
C ASP A 75 9.71 17.77 12.01
N TYR A 76 10.41 16.66 11.94
CA TYR A 76 10.97 15.98 13.11
C TYR A 76 12.49 15.93 13.14
N SER A 77 13.17 16.64 12.23
CA SER A 77 14.63 16.63 12.12
C SER A 77 15.24 15.24 12.02
N VAL A 78 14.56 14.34 11.29
CA VAL A 78 15.07 13.00 10.96
C VAL A 78 16.06 13.12 9.81
N SER A 79 17.14 12.35 9.84
CA SER A 79 18.08 12.28 8.71
C SER A 79 17.37 11.80 7.44
N GLU A 80 17.41 12.57 6.35
CA GLU A 80 16.88 12.15 5.04
C GLU A 80 17.41 10.78 4.62
N LYS A 81 18.73 10.56 4.79
CA LYS A 81 19.34 9.27 4.48
C LYS A 81 18.71 8.10 5.24
N ILE A 82 18.48 8.26 6.55
CA ILE A 82 17.86 7.20 7.36
C ILE A 82 16.41 7.01 6.94
N PHE A 83 15.70 8.10 6.66
CA PHE A 83 14.31 8.02 6.19
C PHE A 83 14.19 7.32 4.84
N ASP A 84 15.08 7.64 3.89
CA ASP A 84 15.13 6.99 2.58
C ASP A 84 15.43 5.49 2.71
N GLU A 85 16.37 5.09 3.57
CA GLU A 85 16.66 3.67 3.85
C GLU A 85 15.42 2.93 4.39
N LEU A 86 14.66 3.55 5.30
CA LEU A 86 13.41 2.97 5.82
C LEU A 86 12.31 2.92 4.76
N LEU A 87 12.26 3.91 3.87
CA LEU A 87 11.30 3.94 2.76
C LEU A 87 11.61 2.84 1.74
N ASP A 88 12.88 2.62 1.41
CA ASP A 88 13.32 1.51 0.55
C ASP A 88 12.91 0.15 1.16
N GLU A 89 13.11 -0.04 2.46
CA GLU A 89 12.67 -1.24 3.16
C GLU A 89 11.13 -1.41 3.15
N LEU A 90 10.39 -0.31 3.17
CA LEU A 90 8.93 -0.34 3.04
C LEU A 90 8.52 -0.78 1.63
N TYR A 91 9.17 -0.27 0.58
CA TYR A 91 8.97 -0.73 -0.80
C TYR A 91 9.21 -2.22 -0.92
N GLU A 92 10.34 -2.73 -0.45
CA GLU A 92 10.65 -4.16 -0.43
C GLU A 92 9.58 -5.00 0.29
N SER A 93 8.98 -4.46 1.35
CA SER A 93 7.93 -5.16 2.11
C SER A 93 6.66 -5.34 1.29
N PHE A 94 6.26 -4.33 0.51
CA PHE A 94 5.14 -4.42 -0.41
C PHE A 94 5.44 -5.29 -1.64
N GLU A 95 6.65 -5.27 -2.17
CA GLU A 95 7.08 -6.20 -3.23
C GLU A 95 6.98 -7.66 -2.76
N LYS A 96 7.50 -7.96 -1.57
CA LYS A 96 7.39 -9.30 -0.95
C LYS A 96 5.91 -9.72 -0.75
N LEU A 97 5.05 -8.78 -0.38
CA LEU A 97 3.61 -9.05 -0.28
C LEU A 97 3.02 -9.41 -1.64
N ARG A 98 3.39 -8.70 -2.71
CA ARG A 98 2.94 -9.00 -4.07
C ARG A 98 3.50 -10.33 -4.57
N ASP A 99 4.76 -10.63 -4.30
CA ASP A 99 5.40 -11.89 -4.69
C ASP A 99 4.80 -13.09 -3.96
N LEU A 100 4.35 -12.93 -2.72
CA LEU A 100 3.60 -13.98 -2.02
C LEU A 100 2.36 -14.42 -2.79
N PHE A 101 1.63 -13.51 -3.45
CA PHE A 101 0.49 -13.86 -4.29
C PHE A 101 0.93 -14.75 -5.44
N LYS A 102 2.02 -14.42 -6.14
CA LYS A 102 2.59 -15.25 -7.23
C LYS A 102 3.00 -16.64 -6.72
N GLU A 103 3.69 -16.70 -5.58
CA GLU A 103 4.13 -17.97 -4.96
C GLU A 103 2.97 -18.90 -4.59
N GLU A 104 1.84 -18.33 -4.22
CA GLU A 104 0.62 -19.06 -3.84
C GLU A 104 -0.36 -19.23 -5.03
N ASN A 105 0.11 -18.99 -6.27
CA ASN A 105 -0.67 -19.07 -7.51
C ASN A 105 -1.93 -18.19 -7.51
N GLN A 106 -1.85 -17.05 -6.85
CA GLN A 106 -2.85 -15.99 -6.91
C GLN A 106 -2.42 -14.94 -7.92
N GLU A 107 -3.38 -14.24 -8.52
CA GLU A 107 -3.09 -13.10 -9.37
C GLU A 107 -2.37 -12.00 -8.57
N PRO A 108 -1.19 -11.51 -9.03
CA PRO A 108 -0.51 -10.45 -8.34
C PRO A 108 -1.24 -9.12 -8.54
N TRP A 109 -1.60 -8.49 -7.44
CA TRP A 109 -2.25 -7.19 -7.45
C TRP A 109 -1.37 -6.08 -8.04
N THR A 110 -1.98 -5.01 -8.52
CA THR A 110 -1.30 -3.83 -9.09
C THR A 110 -1.32 -2.63 -8.17
N SER A 111 -2.29 -2.58 -7.26
CA SER A 111 -2.32 -1.60 -6.17
C SER A 111 -2.89 -2.20 -4.89
N CYS A 112 -2.47 -1.62 -3.76
CA CYS A 112 -2.87 -2.06 -2.43
C CYS A 112 -3.12 -0.83 -1.56
N GLU A 113 -4.36 -0.70 -1.04
CA GLU A 113 -4.63 0.18 0.09
C GLU A 113 -4.37 -0.57 1.39
N PHE A 114 -3.63 0.05 2.31
CA PHE A 114 -3.25 -0.55 3.58
C PHE A 114 -3.42 0.48 4.70
N ASP A 115 -4.57 0.44 5.35
CA ASP A 115 -4.95 1.39 6.40
C ASP A 115 -4.98 0.72 7.76
N PHE A 116 -4.46 1.38 8.76
CA PHE A 116 -4.49 0.84 10.12
C PHE A 116 -4.54 1.92 11.19
N THR A 117 -5.02 1.54 12.38
CA THR A 117 -5.12 2.43 13.54
C THR A 117 -4.15 2.01 14.64
N ASN A 118 -3.84 2.94 15.54
CA ASN A 118 -3.05 2.67 16.74
C ASN A 118 -3.74 1.67 17.70
N GLU A 119 -5.05 1.43 17.55
CA GLU A 119 -5.79 0.38 18.25
C GLU A 119 -5.66 -1.02 17.63
N GLY A 120 -4.91 -1.14 16.53
CA GLY A 120 -4.68 -2.40 15.82
C GLY A 120 -5.79 -2.82 14.86
N LYS A 121 -6.69 -1.90 14.46
CA LYS A 121 -7.62 -2.15 13.36
C LYS A 121 -6.87 -2.06 12.05
N LEU A 122 -7.05 -3.02 11.17
CA LEU A 122 -6.40 -3.10 9.86
C LEU A 122 -7.45 -3.29 8.77
N ASN A 123 -7.34 -2.52 7.70
CA ASN A 123 -8.10 -2.69 6.47
C ASN A 123 -7.12 -2.77 5.29
N VAL A 124 -7.14 -3.88 4.57
CA VAL A 124 -6.31 -4.08 3.38
C VAL A 124 -7.20 -4.41 2.21
N SER A 125 -7.01 -3.72 1.10
CA SER A 125 -7.69 -4.02 -0.16
C SER A 125 -6.69 -4.03 -1.31
N PHE A 126 -6.94 -4.90 -2.28
CA PHE A 126 -6.13 -5.06 -3.47
C PHE A 126 -6.94 -4.72 -4.71
N ASP A 127 -6.28 -4.15 -5.71
CA ASP A 127 -6.85 -3.83 -6.99
C ASP A 127 -5.94 -4.32 -8.12
N TYR A 128 -6.52 -4.51 -9.31
CA TYR A 128 -5.90 -5.12 -10.48
C TYR A 128 -5.99 -4.22 -11.73
N ILE A 129 -6.13 -2.91 -11.54
CA ILE A 129 -6.13 -1.92 -12.61
C ILE A 129 -4.80 -1.96 -13.38
N ASP A 130 -4.85 -1.97 -14.69
CA ASP A 130 -3.66 -1.99 -15.56
C ASP A 130 -2.99 -0.61 -15.63
N TRP A 131 -2.39 -0.21 -14.52
CA TRP A 131 -1.66 1.06 -14.41
C TRP A 131 -0.45 1.13 -15.33
N LYS A 132 0.19 0.00 -15.62
CA LYS A 132 1.39 -0.08 -16.46
C LYS A 132 1.12 0.40 -17.88
N ASN A 133 -0.01 0.03 -18.47
CA ASN A 133 -0.40 0.42 -19.80
C ASN A 133 -1.24 1.70 -19.85
N SER A 134 -1.43 2.37 -18.71
CA SER A 134 -2.13 3.64 -18.64
C SER A 134 -1.21 4.84 -18.96
N GLU A 135 -1.79 5.98 -19.31
CA GLU A 135 -1.07 7.26 -19.43
C GLU A 135 -0.78 7.94 -18.08
N PHE A 136 -1.21 7.34 -16.95
CA PHE A 136 -1.22 7.97 -15.65
C PHE A 136 0.01 7.60 -14.80
N GLY A 137 0.93 8.55 -14.70
CA GLY A 137 2.11 8.41 -13.83
C GLY A 137 1.79 8.63 -12.34
N PRO A 138 2.82 8.52 -11.47
CA PRO A 138 2.70 8.59 -10.00
C PRO A 138 1.84 9.75 -9.50
N LEU A 139 2.15 10.97 -9.92
CA LEU A 139 1.44 12.17 -9.46
C LEU A 139 -0.05 12.17 -9.80
N ALA A 140 -0.44 11.60 -10.93
CA ALA A 140 -1.86 11.52 -11.31
C ALA A 140 -2.61 10.52 -10.44
N ARG A 141 -1.97 9.40 -10.09
CA ARG A 141 -2.49 8.37 -9.20
C ARG A 141 -2.63 8.89 -7.77
N GLU A 142 -1.62 9.61 -7.28
CA GLU A 142 -1.64 10.24 -5.95
C GLU A 142 -2.78 11.26 -5.83
N TYR A 143 -2.94 12.19 -6.78
CA TYR A 143 -4.06 13.13 -6.79
C TYR A 143 -5.42 12.43 -6.80
N TYR A 144 -5.56 11.36 -7.57
CA TYR A 144 -6.80 10.58 -7.58
C TYR A 144 -7.05 9.90 -6.24
N TYR A 145 -6.01 9.30 -5.64
CA TYR A 145 -6.12 8.68 -4.33
C TYR A 145 -6.55 9.69 -3.25
N GLU A 146 -5.91 10.85 -3.18
CA GLU A 146 -6.27 11.90 -2.22
C GLU A 146 -7.72 12.37 -2.40
N TYR A 147 -8.14 12.57 -3.64
CA TYR A 147 -9.52 12.93 -3.94
C TYR A 147 -10.49 11.82 -3.52
N LYS A 148 -10.21 10.60 -3.85
CA LYS A 148 -11.09 9.45 -3.57
C LYS A 148 -11.17 9.15 -2.08
N LYS A 149 -10.05 9.23 -1.39
CA LYS A 149 -9.91 8.87 0.02
C LYS A 149 -10.36 9.97 0.97
N PHE A 150 -9.98 11.20 0.68
CA PHE A 150 -10.14 12.34 1.59
C PHE A 150 -11.01 13.46 1.01
N GLY A 151 -11.44 13.38 -0.24
CA GLY A 151 -12.16 14.46 -0.93
C GLY A 151 -11.28 15.67 -1.28
N ILE A 152 -9.95 15.51 -1.22
CA ILE A 152 -8.99 16.59 -1.47
C ILE A 152 -8.75 16.68 -2.98
N LEU A 153 -9.12 17.82 -3.57
CA LEU A 153 -8.80 18.12 -4.97
C LEU A 153 -7.54 18.99 -5.04
N PRO A 154 -6.67 18.77 -6.04
CA PRO A 154 -5.54 19.66 -6.25
C PRO A 154 -6.02 21.07 -6.65
N GLU A 155 -5.21 22.09 -6.35
CA GLU A 155 -5.58 23.49 -6.60
C GLU A 155 -5.65 23.86 -8.10
N LYS A 156 -4.81 23.24 -8.91
CA LYS A 156 -4.65 23.62 -10.33
C LYS A 156 -5.64 22.88 -11.21
N GLU A 157 -6.30 23.59 -12.11
CA GLU A 157 -7.32 23.05 -13.02
C GLU A 157 -6.80 21.87 -13.85
N TYR A 158 -5.56 21.93 -14.35
CA TYR A 158 -4.99 20.81 -15.11
C TYR A 158 -4.85 19.53 -14.27
N ALA A 159 -4.60 19.67 -12.98
CA ALA A 159 -4.49 18.54 -12.04
C ALA A 159 -5.88 17.98 -11.70
N ILE A 160 -6.90 18.84 -11.52
CA ILE A 160 -8.30 18.42 -11.38
C ILE A 160 -8.75 17.62 -12.61
N ASN A 161 -8.36 18.07 -13.80
CA ASN A 161 -8.68 17.34 -15.03
C ASN A 161 -7.98 15.99 -15.11
N LYS A 162 -6.77 15.84 -14.55
CA LYS A 162 -6.11 14.54 -14.42
C LYS A 162 -6.90 13.60 -13.51
N VAL A 163 -7.36 14.06 -12.34
CA VAL A 163 -8.20 13.28 -11.43
C VAL A 163 -9.43 12.73 -12.15
N LYS A 164 -10.15 13.57 -12.91
CA LYS A 164 -11.34 13.15 -13.69
C LYS A 164 -11.01 12.09 -14.73
N LYS A 165 -9.88 12.23 -15.43
CA LYS A 165 -9.43 11.26 -16.43
C LYS A 165 -9.08 9.91 -15.79
N VAL A 166 -8.38 9.93 -14.65
CA VAL A 166 -8.08 8.69 -13.89
C VAL A 166 -9.37 8.01 -13.45
N GLU A 167 -10.34 8.77 -12.93
CA GLU A 167 -11.63 8.20 -12.52
C GLU A 167 -12.38 7.56 -13.69
N GLN A 168 -12.36 8.20 -14.86
CA GLN A 168 -12.98 7.63 -16.05
C GLN A 168 -12.27 6.36 -16.49
N PHE A 169 -10.95 6.35 -16.53
CA PHE A 169 -10.15 5.18 -16.88
C PHE A 169 -10.46 3.98 -15.98
N ILE A 170 -10.52 4.18 -14.66
CA ILE A 170 -10.86 3.12 -13.71
C ILE A 170 -12.27 2.56 -14.00
N LYS A 171 -13.26 3.43 -14.22
CA LYS A 171 -14.62 2.99 -14.54
C LYS A 171 -14.71 2.19 -15.85
N GLU A 172 -13.85 2.49 -16.82
CA GLU A 172 -13.76 1.73 -18.07
C GLU A 172 -13.15 0.35 -17.84
N GLN A 173 -12.07 0.27 -17.08
CA GLN A 173 -11.43 -1.00 -16.70
C GLN A 173 -12.38 -1.92 -15.90
N GLU A 174 -13.10 -1.38 -14.92
CA GLU A 174 -14.08 -2.13 -14.13
C GLU A 174 -15.23 -2.71 -15.00
N LYS A 175 -15.66 -1.98 -16.02
CA LYS A 175 -16.68 -2.48 -16.95
C LYS A 175 -16.16 -3.62 -17.81
N GLU A 176 -14.95 -3.49 -18.35
CA GLU A 176 -14.31 -4.53 -19.16
C GLU A 176 -14.14 -5.83 -18.35
N GLN A 177 -13.71 -5.74 -17.09
CA GLN A 177 -13.57 -6.89 -16.20
C GLN A 177 -14.92 -7.59 -15.94
N ASN A 178 -15.96 -6.81 -15.66
CA ASN A 178 -17.31 -7.36 -15.41
C ASN A 178 -17.95 -8.01 -16.66
N GLU A 179 -17.63 -7.55 -17.86
CA GLU A 179 -18.12 -8.15 -19.11
C GLU A 179 -17.45 -9.49 -19.42
N VAL A 180 -16.18 -9.65 -19.03
CA VAL A 180 -15.42 -10.91 -19.20
C VAL A 180 -15.88 -12.00 -18.21
N GLU A 181 -16.29 -11.63 -17.00
CA GLU A 181 -16.78 -12.58 -15.99
C GLU A 181 -18.24 -13.01 -16.22
N GLY A 182 -18.97 -12.33 -17.09
CA GLY A 182 -20.40 -12.59 -17.38
C GLY A 182 -20.69 -13.52 -18.56
N ASP A 183 -19.68 -13.96 -19.29
CA ASP A 183 -19.76 -14.93 -20.40
C ASP A 183 -19.23 -16.30 -19.97
#